data_f367838050f6c7ba2d7bc1cb552820c2
#
_entry.id   f367838050f6c7ba2d7bc1cb552820c2
#
_cell.length_a   1.000
_cell.length_b   1.000
_cell.length_c   1.000
_cell.angle_alpha   90.00
_cell.angle_beta   90.00
_cell.angle_gamma   90.00
#
_symmetry.space_group_name_H-M   'P 1'
#
loop_
_entity.id
_entity.type
_entity.pdbx_description
1 polymer ?
#
loop_
_entity_poly.entity_id
_entity_poly.type
_entity_poly.pdbx_seq_one_letter_code
_entity_poly.pdbx_strand_id
1 'polypeptide(L)'
;PDVIVHFAEQRAAPYSMRGPTEKRYTVNNNVGGTHNVLTALVACDLDAHLVHLGTMGVYGYGGAGFEIPEGYLTVQIHDDAGAPHDWEILYPTRPGSVYHMTKSIDQLLFQFYAQNDRLRITDLHQGIVWGTQTAETRRHPALLNRFDYEGEYGTVLNRFLVQAALGHPLTVHGTGGQTRAFLNIQDTVRCIALAVAHPPERGDRVKIINQIA
;
A
#
# COMPACT_ATOMS: atom_id res chain seq x y z
N PRO A 1 -19.60 -4.81 11.52
CA PRO A 1 -18.87 -5.66 10.58
C PRO A 1 -17.73 -6.37 11.30
N ASP A 2 -17.35 -7.57 10.86
CA ASP A 2 -16.21 -8.31 11.41
C ASP A 2 -14.90 -7.91 10.74
N VAL A 3 -14.98 -7.40 9.50
CA VAL A 3 -13.85 -6.95 8.68
C VAL A 3 -14.20 -5.70 7.90
N ILE A 4 -13.24 -4.80 7.79
CA ILE A 4 -13.29 -3.65 6.89
C ILE A 4 -12.09 -3.74 5.96
N VAL A 5 -12.34 -3.76 4.63
CA VAL A 5 -11.27 -3.66 3.62
C VAL A 5 -11.26 -2.22 3.10
N HIS A 6 -10.22 -1.47 3.44
CA HIS A 6 -10.11 -0.03 3.15
C HIS A 6 -9.12 0.27 2.03
N PHE A 7 -9.65 0.73 0.90
CA PHE A 7 -8.88 1.29 -0.22
C PHE A 7 -9.57 2.49 -0.88
N ALA A 8 -10.42 3.18 -0.11
CA ALA A 8 -11.13 4.39 -0.56
C ALA A 8 -10.22 5.63 -0.49
N GLU A 9 -9.15 5.61 -1.29
CA GLU A 9 -8.15 6.65 -1.32
C GLU A 9 -7.82 7.11 -2.74
N GLN A 10 -7.27 8.32 -2.86
CA GLN A 10 -6.66 8.77 -4.11
C GLN A 10 -5.36 7.98 -4.33
N ARG A 11 -5.31 7.16 -5.38
CA ARG A 11 -4.31 6.11 -5.61
C ARG A 11 -3.15 6.48 -6.54
N ALA A 12 -3.19 7.66 -7.16
CA ALA A 12 -2.26 8.01 -8.23
C ALA A 12 -1.13 8.93 -7.74
N ALA A 13 0.10 8.40 -7.74
CA ALA A 13 1.29 9.19 -7.43
C ALA A 13 1.47 10.39 -8.37
N PRO A 14 1.32 10.27 -9.72
CA PRO A 14 1.42 11.42 -10.61
C PRO A 14 0.38 12.49 -10.31
N TYR A 15 -0.88 12.13 -10.11
CA TYR A 15 -1.93 13.08 -9.71
C TYR A 15 -1.53 13.86 -8.45
N SER A 16 -1.06 13.17 -7.42
CA SER A 16 -0.68 13.78 -6.14
C SER A 16 0.46 14.80 -6.26
N MET A 17 1.14 14.86 -7.41
CA MET A 17 2.29 15.75 -7.66
C MET A 17 1.99 16.88 -8.64
N ARG A 18 0.78 16.97 -9.22
CA ARG A 18 0.43 17.97 -10.24
C ARG A 18 0.54 19.41 -9.74
N GLY A 19 0.07 19.68 -8.54
CA GLY A 19 0.06 21.04 -8.01
C GLY A 19 -0.38 21.13 -6.55
N PRO A 20 -0.45 22.34 -5.98
CA PRO A 20 -0.84 22.53 -4.58
C PRO A 20 -2.25 22.01 -4.25
N THR A 21 -3.18 22.12 -5.18
CA THR A 21 -4.57 21.67 -5.02
C THR A 21 -4.63 20.15 -4.92
N GLU A 22 -3.99 19.44 -5.84
CA GLU A 22 -3.97 17.97 -5.88
C GLU A 22 -3.19 17.38 -4.70
N LYS A 23 -2.11 18.04 -4.28
CA LYS A 23 -1.37 17.68 -3.06
C LYS A 23 -2.26 17.76 -1.84
N ARG A 24 -2.95 18.88 -1.65
CA ARG A 24 -3.86 19.08 -0.51
C ARG A 24 -5.05 18.12 -0.56
N TYR A 25 -5.65 17.94 -1.73
CA TYR A 25 -6.72 16.98 -1.92
C TYR A 25 -6.28 15.56 -1.51
N THR A 26 -5.12 15.12 -2.00
CA THR A 26 -4.58 13.78 -1.69
C THR A 26 -4.39 13.60 -0.18
N VAL A 27 -3.80 14.57 0.52
CA VAL A 27 -3.60 14.47 1.98
C VAL A 27 -4.95 14.42 2.71
N ASN A 28 -5.84 15.35 2.42
CA ASN A 28 -7.13 15.44 3.11
C ASN A 28 -8.00 14.20 2.86
N ASN A 29 -8.02 13.70 1.62
CA ASN A 29 -8.80 12.52 1.27
C ASN A 29 -8.22 11.24 1.89
N ASN A 30 -6.93 11.00 1.74
CA ASN A 30 -6.33 9.74 2.15
C ASN A 30 -6.17 9.67 3.68
N VAL A 31 -5.39 10.57 4.25
CA VAL A 31 -5.15 10.59 5.72
C VAL A 31 -6.45 10.82 6.49
N GLY A 32 -7.29 11.77 6.03
CA GLY A 32 -8.59 12.01 6.65
C GLY A 32 -9.52 10.81 6.55
N GLY A 33 -9.57 10.15 5.39
CA GLY A 33 -10.37 8.94 5.17
C GLY A 33 -9.96 7.79 6.08
N THR A 34 -8.67 7.46 6.11
CA THR A 34 -8.11 6.43 6.99
C THR A 34 -8.36 6.75 8.46
N HIS A 35 -8.09 7.99 8.89
CA HIS A 35 -8.29 8.40 10.27
C HIS A 35 -9.76 8.34 10.69
N ASN A 36 -10.70 8.70 9.80
CA ASN A 36 -12.14 8.58 10.07
C ASN A 36 -12.56 7.11 10.28
N VAL A 37 -12.01 6.17 9.51
CA VAL A 37 -12.28 4.74 9.73
C VAL A 37 -11.77 4.28 11.08
N LEU A 38 -10.53 4.65 11.44
CA LEU A 38 -9.93 4.27 12.74
C LEU A 38 -10.71 4.85 13.92
N THR A 39 -11.05 6.14 13.87
CA THR A 39 -11.84 6.80 14.93
C THR A 39 -13.26 6.22 15.05
N ALA A 40 -13.87 5.84 13.93
CA ALA A 40 -15.19 5.20 13.97
C ALA A 40 -15.13 3.79 14.60
N LEU A 41 -14.07 3.01 14.32
CA LEU A 41 -13.86 1.71 14.98
C LEU A 41 -13.77 1.86 16.49
N VAL A 42 -12.99 2.83 16.98
CA VAL A 42 -12.85 3.09 18.41
C VAL A 42 -14.15 3.63 19.02
N ALA A 43 -14.77 4.64 18.39
CA ALA A 43 -15.97 5.26 18.90
C ALA A 43 -17.18 4.32 18.99
N CYS A 44 -17.23 3.30 18.12
CA CYS A 44 -18.28 2.30 18.12
C CYS A 44 -17.92 1.03 18.89
N ASP A 45 -16.74 0.98 19.51
CA ASP A 45 -16.19 -0.20 20.22
C ASP A 45 -16.29 -1.48 19.36
N LEU A 46 -15.89 -1.36 18.08
CA LEU A 46 -15.98 -2.47 17.13
C LEU A 46 -14.72 -3.31 17.13
N ASP A 47 -14.84 -4.61 17.45
CA ASP A 47 -13.78 -5.58 17.26
C ASP A 47 -13.74 -6.07 15.80
N ALA A 48 -13.51 -5.14 14.86
CA ALA A 48 -13.37 -5.44 13.46
C ALA A 48 -11.90 -5.46 13.03
N HIS A 49 -11.57 -6.36 12.10
CA HIS A 49 -10.25 -6.40 11.48
C HIS A 49 -10.19 -5.40 10.33
N LEU A 50 -9.30 -4.43 10.40
CA LEU A 50 -9.02 -3.50 9.30
C LEU A 50 -7.94 -4.07 8.39
N VAL A 51 -8.29 -4.33 7.12
CA VAL A 51 -7.34 -4.67 6.05
C VAL A 51 -7.18 -3.43 5.17
N HIS A 52 -5.99 -2.86 5.17
CA HIS A 52 -5.65 -1.67 4.39
C HIS A 52 -4.81 -2.04 3.17
N LEU A 53 -5.02 -1.34 2.06
CA LEU A 53 -4.18 -1.46 0.88
C LEU A 53 -3.13 -0.35 0.86
N GLY A 54 -1.96 -0.69 1.41
CA GLY A 54 -0.76 0.13 1.38
C GLY A 54 -0.02 0.04 0.04
N THR A 55 1.24 0.41 0.03
CA THR A 55 2.09 0.39 -1.17
C THR A 55 3.56 0.14 -0.85
N MET A 56 4.25 -0.64 -1.67
CA MET A 56 5.71 -0.76 -1.65
C MET A 56 6.42 0.60 -1.85
N GLY A 57 5.72 1.59 -2.42
CA GLY A 57 6.25 2.94 -2.63
C GLY A 57 6.59 3.71 -1.35
N VAL A 58 6.14 3.26 -0.17
CA VAL A 58 6.55 3.85 1.12
C VAL A 58 8.04 3.68 1.38
N TYR A 59 8.66 2.62 0.87
CA TYR A 59 10.10 2.36 1.02
C TYR A 59 10.99 3.20 0.09
N GLY A 60 10.39 3.93 -0.86
CA GLY A 60 11.10 4.75 -1.83
C GLY A 60 11.48 4.00 -3.11
N TYR A 61 12.21 4.67 -3.99
CA TYR A 61 12.57 4.16 -5.31
C TYR A 61 14.05 3.80 -5.46
N GLY A 62 14.85 4.02 -4.44
CA GLY A 62 16.26 3.67 -4.43
C GLY A 62 16.47 2.27 -3.91
N GLY A 63 17.00 1.36 -4.73
CA GLY A 63 17.41 0.05 -4.25
C GLY A 63 18.50 0.19 -3.18
N ALA A 64 18.28 -0.42 -2.03
CA ALA A 64 19.26 -0.46 -0.95
C ALA A 64 20.36 -1.51 -1.21
N GLY A 65 20.22 -2.30 -2.28
CA GLY A 65 21.14 -3.42 -2.58
C GLY A 65 20.91 -4.66 -1.71
N PHE A 66 19.85 -4.67 -0.90
CA PHE A 66 19.43 -5.79 -0.07
C PHE A 66 17.92 -5.92 -0.07
N GLU A 67 17.39 -7.03 0.40
CA GLU A 67 15.94 -7.27 0.54
C GLU A 67 15.36 -6.36 1.61
N ILE A 68 14.23 -5.71 1.27
CA ILE A 68 13.49 -4.87 2.22
C ILE A 68 12.65 -5.77 3.13
N PRO A 69 12.84 -5.71 4.47
CA PRO A 69 12.04 -6.51 5.38
C PRO A 69 10.56 -6.09 5.39
N GLU A 70 9.70 -7.00 5.77
CA GLU A 70 8.26 -6.73 5.85
C GLU A 70 7.93 -5.83 7.04
N GLY A 71 7.83 -4.54 6.76
CA GLY A 71 7.35 -3.51 7.67
C GLY A 71 8.26 -3.18 8.85
N TYR A 72 9.08 -4.09 9.34
CA TYR A 72 9.88 -3.90 10.55
C TYR A 72 11.35 -4.23 10.35
N LEU A 73 12.18 -3.57 11.12
CA LEU A 73 13.63 -3.74 11.12
C LEU A 73 14.12 -3.86 12.57
N THR A 74 14.89 -4.92 12.86
CA THR A 74 15.62 -5.01 14.13
C THR A 74 16.90 -4.20 14.00
N VAL A 75 17.07 -3.22 14.88
CA VAL A 75 18.28 -2.40 15.00
C VAL A 75 18.96 -2.65 16.33
N GLN A 76 20.27 -2.56 16.36
CA GLN A 76 21.02 -2.64 17.61
C GLN A 76 21.39 -1.23 18.09
N ILE A 77 20.95 -0.88 19.29
CA ILE A 77 21.23 0.38 19.95
C ILE A 77 22.17 0.12 21.11
N HIS A 78 23.22 0.92 21.23
CA HIS A 78 24.14 0.83 22.34
C HIS A 78 23.76 1.85 23.41
N ASP A 79 23.71 1.44 24.67
CA ASP A 79 23.49 2.34 25.81
C ASP A 79 24.77 3.15 26.14
N ASP A 80 24.69 4.00 27.15
CA ASP A 80 25.81 4.87 27.60
C ASP A 80 27.03 4.05 28.11
N ALA A 81 26.84 2.80 28.49
CA ALA A 81 27.88 1.88 28.88
C ALA A 81 28.47 1.08 27.72
N GLY A 82 27.90 1.26 26.51
CA GLY A 82 28.28 0.55 25.29
C GLY A 82 27.67 -0.85 25.17
N ALA A 83 26.73 -1.23 26.03
CA ALA A 83 26.05 -2.51 25.93
C ALA A 83 25.01 -2.50 24.77
N PRO A 84 24.98 -3.55 23.92
CA PRO A 84 24.05 -3.64 22.80
C PRO A 84 22.65 -4.06 23.26
N HIS A 85 21.63 -3.38 22.73
CA HIS A 85 20.23 -3.71 22.92
C HIS A 85 19.55 -3.83 21.55
N ASP A 86 18.91 -4.94 21.28
CA ASP A 86 18.11 -5.12 20.08
C ASP A 86 16.76 -4.41 20.21
N TRP A 87 16.43 -3.60 19.22
CA TRP A 87 15.19 -2.84 19.18
C TRP A 87 14.49 -3.01 17.83
N GLU A 88 13.22 -3.34 17.86
CA GLU A 88 12.42 -3.43 16.65
C GLU A 88 11.77 -2.07 16.34
N ILE A 89 11.99 -1.58 15.13
CA ILE A 89 11.43 -0.33 14.65
C ILE A 89 10.62 -0.56 13.36
N LEU A 90 9.65 0.32 13.10
CA LEU A 90 9.03 0.38 11.79
C LEU A 90 10.10 0.70 10.74
N TYR A 91 10.13 -0.04 9.63
CA TYR A 91 11.12 0.20 8.57
C TYR A 91 11.03 1.66 8.11
N PRO A 92 12.14 2.39 8.03
CA PRO A 92 12.15 3.81 7.68
C PRO A 92 11.52 4.05 6.31
N THR A 93 10.53 4.92 6.23
CA THR A 93 9.88 5.28 4.98
C THR A 93 10.63 6.38 4.25
N ARG A 94 10.63 6.33 2.91
CA ARG A 94 11.24 7.33 2.04
C ARG A 94 10.32 7.66 0.86
N PRO A 95 9.13 8.24 1.11
CA PRO A 95 8.10 8.41 0.10
C PRO A 95 8.55 9.34 -1.04
N GLY A 96 8.33 8.90 -2.29
CA GLY A 96 8.70 9.67 -3.48
C GLY A 96 7.60 10.58 -4.02
N SER A 97 6.41 10.60 -3.40
CA SER A 97 5.30 11.48 -3.78
C SER A 97 4.39 11.76 -2.58
N VAL A 98 3.49 12.74 -2.73
CA VAL A 98 2.48 13.02 -1.69
C VAL A 98 1.58 11.81 -1.44
N TYR A 99 1.21 11.06 -2.48
CA TYR A 99 0.48 9.80 -2.31
C TYR A 99 1.26 8.80 -1.42
N HIS A 100 2.53 8.53 -1.71
CA HIS A 100 3.33 7.62 -0.89
C HIS A 100 3.54 8.17 0.53
N MET A 101 3.63 9.49 0.68
CA MET A 101 3.69 10.14 1.99
C MET A 101 2.42 9.88 2.80
N THR A 102 1.22 9.98 2.19
CA THR A 102 -0.02 9.66 2.92
C THR A 102 -0.04 8.22 3.39
N LYS A 103 0.40 7.27 2.56
CA LYS A 103 0.54 5.86 2.94
C LYS A 103 1.56 5.63 4.07
N SER A 104 2.63 6.43 4.14
CA SER A 104 3.58 6.40 5.27
C SER A 104 2.95 6.97 6.55
N ILE A 105 2.10 7.98 6.45
CA ILE A 105 1.34 8.51 7.58
C ILE A 105 0.33 7.48 8.09
N ASP A 106 -0.35 6.78 7.18
CA ASP A 106 -1.28 5.71 7.55
C ASP A 106 -0.59 4.62 8.39
N GLN A 107 0.66 4.23 8.06
CA GLN A 107 1.44 3.31 8.88
C GLN A 107 1.62 3.80 10.31
N LEU A 108 1.89 5.09 10.51
CA LEU A 108 2.03 5.68 11.86
C LEU A 108 0.70 5.71 12.61
N LEU A 109 -0.39 6.05 11.92
CA LEU A 109 -1.75 5.96 12.49
C LEU A 109 -2.05 4.53 12.92
N PHE A 110 -1.78 3.55 12.07
CA PHE A 110 -2.02 2.14 12.39
C PHE A 110 -1.21 1.68 13.60
N GLN A 111 0.08 2.04 13.69
CA GLN A 111 0.89 1.73 14.89
C GLN A 111 0.27 2.31 16.14
N PHE A 112 -0.13 3.58 16.10
CA PHE A 112 -0.75 4.25 17.23
C PHE A 112 -2.04 3.53 17.67
N TYR A 113 -2.97 3.28 16.74
CA TYR A 113 -4.27 2.68 17.06
C TYR A 113 -4.19 1.18 17.42
N ALA A 114 -3.25 0.43 16.85
CA ALA A 114 -3.00 -0.95 17.26
C ALA A 114 -2.45 -1.02 18.70
N GLN A 115 -1.54 -0.11 19.06
CA GLN A 115 -0.91 -0.08 20.37
C GLN A 115 -1.84 0.46 21.47
N ASN A 116 -2.56 1.57 21.22
CA ASN A 116 -3.32 2.28 22.25
C ASN A 116 -4.77 1.80 22.36
N ASP A 117 -5.41 1.51 21.20
CA ASP A 117 -6.82 1.11 21.13
C ASP A 117 -6.99 -0.39 20.82
N ARG A 118 -5.87 -1.11 20.68
CA ARG A 118 -5.81 -2.55 20.41
C ARG A 118 -6.59 -2.97 19.15
N LEU A 119 -6.61 -2.11 18.14
CA LEU A 119 -7.24 -2.43 16.86
C LEU A 119 -6.43 -3.51 16.12
N ARG A 120 -7.13 -4.43 15.47
CA ARG A 120 -6.55 -5.47 14.62
C ARG A 120 -6.36 -4.91 13.21
N ILE A 121 -5.11 -4.75 12.78
CA ILE A 121 -4.80 -4.08 11.50
C ILE A 121 -3.82 -4.91 10.70
N THR A 122 -4.15 -5.14 9.42
CA THR A 122 -3.22 -5.66 8.40
C THR A 122 -3.03 -4.62 7.31
N ASP A 123 -1.78 -4.24 7.06
CA ASP A 123 -1.39 -3.32 5.98
C ASP A 123 -0.69 -4.07 4.87
N LEU A 124 -1.31 -4.11 3.68
CA LEU A 124 -0.85 -4.83 2.51
C LEU A 124 -0.07 -3.89 1.59
N HIS A 125 1.26 -3.94 1.63
CA HIS A 125 2.14 -3.12 0.80
C HIS A 125 2.21 -3.68 -0.62
N GLN A 126 1.34 -3.20 -1.49
CA GLN A 126 1.24 -3.68 -2.86
C GLN A 126 2.32 -3.14 -3.78
N GLY A 127 2.85 -4.01 -4.65
CA GLY A 127 3.54 -3.63 -5.87
C GLY A 127 2.57 -3.00 -6.89
N ILE A 128 3.04 -2.80 -8.13
CA ILE A 128 2.19 -2.28 -9.21
C ILE A 128 1.22 -3.36 -9.65
N VAL A 129 -0.07 -3.14 -9.40
CA VAL A 129 -1.12 -4.09 -9.79
C VAL A 129 -1.38 -3.99 -11.29
N TRP A 130 -1.47 -5.13 -11.95
CA TRP A 130 -1.79 -5.25 -13.37
C TRP A 130 -2.86 -6.32 -13.63
N GLY A 131 -3.49 -6.27 -14.80
CA GLY A 131 -4.57 -7.17 -15.19
C GLY A 131 -5.95 -6.57 -14.99
N THR A 132 -6.95 -7.16 -15.63
CA THR A 132 -8.33 -6.67 -15.66
C THR A 132 -9.35 -7.66 -15.15
N GLN A 133 -8.95 -8.94 -14.99
CA GLN A 133 -9.89 -10.02 -14.72
C GLN A 133 -9.36 -10.95 -13.63
N THR A 134 -10.28 -11.36 -12.79
CA THR A 134 -10.14 -12.51 -11.89
C THR A 134 -11.03 -13.65 -12.36
N ALA A 135 -10.94 -14.81 -11.73
CA ALA A 135 -11.86 -15.92 -12.01
C ALA A 135 -13.32 -15.51 -11.83
N GLU A 136 -13.61 -14.67 -10.84
CA GLU A 136 -14.95 -14.17 -10.52
C GLU A 136 -15.45 -13.17 -11.56
N THR A 137 -14.61 -12.21 -11.96
CA THR A 137 -15.01 -11.14 -12.91
C THR A 137 -15.22 -11.67 -14.33
N ARG A 138 -14.65 -12.83 -14.68
CA ARG A 138 -14.91 -13.50 -15.97
C ARG A 138 -16.34 -14.01 -16.15
N ARG A 139 -17.11 -14.06 -15.07
CA ARG A 139 -18.50 -14.56 -15.11
C ARG A 139 -19.45 -13.61 -15.85
N HIS A 140 -19.13 -12.32 -15.88
CA HIS A 140 -19.97 -11.34 -16.56
C HIS A 140 -19.17 -10.11 -16.99
N PRO A 141 -19.38 -9.57 -18.21
CA PRO A 141 -18.64 -8.39 -18.72
C PRO A 141 -18.74 -7.14 -17.82
N ALA A 142 -19.86 -6.94 -17.14
CA ALA A 142 -20.06 -5.81 -16.23
C ALA A 142 -19.18 -5.87 -14.95
N LEU A 143 -18.52 -6.99 -14.69
CA LEU A 143 -17.61 -7.19 -13.56
C LEU A 143 -16.15 -6.87 -13.93
N LEU A 144 -15.87 -6.55 -15.19
CA LEU A 144 -14.51 -6.22 -15.63
C LEU A 144 -14.04 -4.93 -14.98
N ASN A 145 -12.80 -4.95 -14.49
CA ASN A 145 -12.18 -3.76 -13.96
C ASN A 145 -11.86 -2.76 -15.07
N ARG A 146 -11.91 -1.48 -14.73
CA ARG A 146 -11.39 -0.43 -15.56
C ARG A 146 -9.89 -0.65 -15.84
N PHE A 147 -9.51 -0.53 -17.11
CA PHE A 147 -8.12 -0.65 -17.55
C PHE A 147 -7.52 0.73 -17.80
N ASP A 148 -6.87 1.28 -16.77
CA ASP A 148 -6.21 2.57 -16.88
C ASP A 148 -4.83 2.40 -17.51
N TYR A 149 -4.58 3.05 -18.62
CA TYR A 149 -3.33 3.02 -19.38
C TYR A 149 -2.73 4.40 -19.64
N GLU A 150 -3.47 5.46 -19.31
CA GLU A 150 -3.04 6.86 -19.50
C GLU A 150 -1.94 7.27 -18.47
N GLY A 151 -1.39 8.48 -18.64
CA GLY A 151 -0.20 8.90 -17.90
C GLY A 151 -0.40 9.19 -16.42
N GLU A 152 -1.63 9.35 -15.94
CA GLU A 152 -1.93 9.79 -14.59
C GLU A 152 -2.33 8.64 -13.66
N TYR A 153 -3.32 7.84 -14.07
CA TYR A 153 -3.85 6.73 -13.28
C TYR A 153 -3.41 5.37 -13.80
N GLY A 154 -2.90 5.31 -15.03
CA GLY A 154 -2.43 4.10 -15.66
C GLY A 154 -1.07 3.66 -15.13
N THR A 155 -0.82 2.34 -15.15
CA THR A 155 0.47 1.77 -14.82
C THR A 155 1.32 1.55 -16.08
N VAL A 156 2.63 1.44 -15.92
CA VAL A 156 3.55 1.25 -17.05
C VAL A 156 3.22 -0.02 -17.84
N LEU A 157 2.93 -1.13 -17.18
CA LEU A 157 2.63 -2.40 -17.83
C LEU A 157 1.31 -2.33 -18.61
N ASN A 158 0.27 -1.73 -18.03
CA ASN A 158 -0.99 -1.52 -18.71
C ASN A 158 -0.82 -0.67 -19.98
N ARG A 159 -0.03 0.41 -19.88
CA ARG A 159 0.28 1.25 -21.04
C ARG A 159 1.03 0.48 -22.12
N PHE A 160 2.03 -0.31 -21.75
CA PHE A 160 2.78 -1.14 -22.71
C PHE A 160 1.90 -2.17 -23.39
N LEU A 161 0.97 -2.79 -22.68
CA LEU A 161 0.02 -3.74 -23.26
C LEU A 161 -0.86 -3.09 -24.32
N VAL A 162 -1.40 -1.90 -24.04
CA VAL A 162 -2.20 -1.14 -25.02
C VAL A 162 -1.34 -0.71 -26.21
N GLN A 163 -0.15 -0.17 -25.97
CA GLN A 163 0.75 0.25 -27.05
C GLN A 163 1.13 -0.92 -27.96
N ALA A 164 1.50 -2.06 -27.36
CA ALA A 164 1.82 -3.27 -28.14
C ALA A 164 0.63 -3.77 -28.95
N ALA A 165 -0.57 -3.79 -28.37
CA ALA A 165 -1.79 -4.23 -29.05
C ALA A 165 -2.16 -3.34 -30.25
N LEU A 166 -1.82 -2.05 -30.19
CA LEU A 166 -2.06 -1.07 -31.27
C LEU A 166 -0.88 -0.94 -32.24
N GLY A 167 0.20 -1.69 -32.06
CA GLY A 167 1.42 -1.55 -32.86
C GLY A 167 2.15 -0.21 -32.63
N HIS A 168 1.88 0.47 -31.51
CA HIS A 168 2.53 1.73 -31.16
C HIS A 168 3.86 1.45 -30.42
N PRO A 169 4.92 2.25 -30.68
CA PRO A 169 6.18 2.11 -29.94
C PRO A 169 5.98 2.23 -28.43
N LEU A 170 6.66 1.38 -27.66
CA LEU A 170 6.60 1.44 -26.19
C LEU A 170 7.29 2.71 -25.67
N THR A 171 6.55 3.50 -24.86
CA THR A 171 7.09 4.73 -24.28
C THR A 171 7.83 4.44 -22.97
N VAL A 172 9.15 4.50 -23.03
CA VAL A 172 10.03 4.28 -21.88
C VAL A 172 10.46 5.63 -21.30
N HIS A 173 10.36 5.80 -19.99
CA HIS A 173 10.85 6.98 -19.30
C HIS A 173 12.35 6.84 -18.98
N GLY A 174 13.14 7.88 -19.31
CA GLY A 174 14.58 7.87 -19.11
C GLY A 174 15.27 6.75 -19.88
N THR A 175 16.20 6.05 -19.27
CA THR A 175 16.99 4.97 -19.89
C THR A 175 16.32 3.60 -19.86
N GLY A 176 15.17 3.46 -19.19
CA GLY A 176 14.47 2.19 -19.01
C GLY A 176 15.07 1.26 -17.95
N GLY A 177 16.03 1.74 -17.16
CA GLY A 177 16.69 0.95 -16.10
C GLY A 177 15.87 0.82 -14.79
N GLN A 178 14.62 1.26 -14.77
CA GLN A 178 13.78 1.18 -13.57
C GLN A 178 13.33 -0.26 -13.29
N THR A 179 13.60 -0.74 -12.10
CA THR A 179 13.03 -1.98 -11.57
C THR A 179 11.81 -1.68 -10.71
N ARG A 180 10.74 -2.44 -10.88
CA ARG A 180 9.49 -2.30 -10.11
C ARG A 180 8.96 -3.68 -9.76
N ALA A 181 8.33 -3.75 -8.60
CA ALA A 181 7.55 -4.90 -8.19
C ALA A 181 6.17 -4.86 -8.85
N PHE A 182 5.75 -5.97 -9.45
CA PHE A 182 4.43 -6.12 -10.06
C PHE A 182 3.64 -7.19 -9.32
N LEU A 183 2.31 -7.08 -9.39
CA LEU A 183 1.39 -8.04 -8.80
C LEU A 183 0.17 -8.20 -9.71
N ASN A 184 -0.20 -9.43 -10.04
CA ASN A 184 -1.42 -9.67 -10.82
C ASN A 184 -2.66 -9.39 -9.95
N ILE A 185 -3.72 -8.85 -10.57
CA ILE A 185 -4.97 -8.54 -9.84
C ILE A 185 -5.59 -9.77 -9.16
N GLN A 186 -5.46 -10.96 -9.75
CA GLN A 186 -5.93 -12.20 -9.13
C GLN A 186 -5.18 -12.48 -7.82
N ASP A 187 -3.86 -12.25 -7.79
CA ASP A 187 -3.05 -12.45 -6.59
C ASP A 187 -3.32 -11.37 -5.55
N THR A 188 -3.54 -10.11 -5.97
CA THR A 188 -4.03 -9.04 -5.07
C THR A 188 -5.29 -9.48 -4.33
N VAL A 189 -6.30 -9.99 -5.05
CA VAL A 189 -7.56 -10.46 -4.46
C VAL A 189 -7.33 -11.63 -3.52
N ARG A 190 -6.46 -12.58 -3.88
CA ARG A 190 -6.09 -13.71 -3.00
C ARG A 190 -5.40 -13.23 -1.72
N CYS A 191 -4.47 -12.28 -1.82
CA CYS A 191 -3.80 -11.70 -0.64
C CYS A 191 -4.79 -11.01 0.29
N ILE A 192 -5.75 -10.26 -0.24
CA ILE A 192 -6.81 -9.65 0.58
C ILE A 192 -7.65 -10.73 1.27
N ALA A 193 -8.08 -11.76 0.53
CA ALA A 193 -8.84 -12.87 1.10
C ALA A 193 -8.07 -13.62 2.22
N LEU A 194 -6.76 -13.83 2.01
CA LEU A 194 -5.90 -14.43 3.02
C LEU A 194 -5.73 -13.53 4.25
N ALA A 195 -5.57 -12.22 4.06
CA ALA A 195 -5.50 -11.27 5.17
C ALA A 195 -6.79 -11.29 6.00
N VAL A 196 -7.94 -11.28 5.33
CA VAL A 196 -9.27 -11.40 5.97
C VAL A 196 -9.39 -12.68 6.79
N ALA A 197 -8.90 -13.82 6.26
CA ALA A 197 -8.97 -15.12 6.93
C ALA A 197 -7.99 -15.28 8.09
N HIS A 198 -6.94 -14.45 8.17
CA HIS A 198 -5.87 -14.55 9.16
C HIS A 198 -5.61 -13.20 9.85
N PRO A 199 -6.60 -12.68 10.60
CA PRO A 199 -6.43 -11.42 11.33
C PRO A 199 -5.32 -11.55 12.40
N PRO A 200 -4.64 -10.45 12.76
CA PRO A 200 -3.84 -10.40 13.98
C PRO A 200 -4.76 -10.47 15.20
N GLU A 201 -4.19 -10.82 16.35
CA GLU A 201 -4.92 -10.77 17.61
C GLU A 201 -5.04 -9.34 18.15
N ARG A 202 -5.96 -9.11 19.07
CA ARG A 202 -6.10 -7.79 19.73
C ARG A 202 -4.88 -7.48 20.59
N GLY A 203 -4.19 -6.39 20.26
CA GLY A 203 -2.98 -5.96 20.94
C GLY A 203 -1.69 -6.43 20.28
N ASP A 204 -1.80 -7.20 19.18
CA ASP A 204 -0.65 -7.43 18.33
C ASP A 204 -0.23 -6.14 17.63
N ARG A 205 1.04 -6.07 17.23
CA ARG A 205 1.49 -5.04 16.29
C ARG A 205 0.77 -5.15 14.95
N VAL A 206 0.77 -4.06 14.19
CA VAL A 206 0.25 -4.06 12.80
C VAL A 206 0.94 -5.16 11.98
N LYS A 207 0.15 -6.01 11.34
CA LYS A 207 0.67 -7.02 10.41
C LYS A 207 0.93 -6.38 9.05
N ILE A 208 2.20 -6.21 8.69
CA ILE A 208 2.60 -5.63 7.40
C ILE A 208 3.07 -6.75 6.49
N ILE A 209 2.58 -6.77 5.24
CA ILE A 209 2.91 -7.80 4.24
C ILE A 209 3.27 -7.13 2.92
N ASN A 210 4.46 -7.41 2.40
CA ASN A 210 4.89 -6.97 1.08
C ASN A 210 4.29 -7.88 0.00
N GLN A 211 3.51 -7.29 -0.91
CA GLN A 211 2.85 -8.01 -2.00
C GLN A 211 3.56 -7.76 -3.32
N ILE A 212 4.38 -8.71 -3.70
CA ILE A 212 5.14 -8.73 -4.96
C ILE A 212 5.11 -10.14 -5.56
N ALA A 213 5.26 -10.23 -6.90
CA ALA A 213 5.43 -11.48 -7.64
C ALA A 213 6.63 -11.37 -8.59
#